data_fc86c251e5064338556fc96f19cef93e
#
_entry.id   fc86c251e5064338556fc96f19cef93e
#
_cell.length_a   1.000
_cell.length_b   1.000
_cell.length_c   1.000
_cell.angle_alpha   90.00
_cell.angle_beta   90.00
_cell.angle_gamma   90.00
#
_symmetry.space_group_name_H-M   'P 1'
#
loop_
_entity.id
_entity.type
_entity.pdbx_description
1 polymer ?
#
loop_
_entity_poly.entity_id
_entity_poly.type
_entity_poly.pdbx_seq_one_letter_code
_entity_poly.pdbx_strand_id
1 'polypeptide(L)'
;MMQDPNCLFCKIIAGKIPSKKVFEDEHVYAFHDIAPWAPIHFLMVPKLHIPSMAQITLEHSALMGHLLALAPKLALEQGCRPYPEGGYRIVTNTGSEGGQEIHHLHFHVMGGPRPWLRG
;
A
#
# COMPACT_ATOMS: atom_id res chain seq x y z
N MET A 1 -19.16 -2.09 -1.29
CA MET A 1 -17.86 -2.62 -0.93
C MET A 1 -17.81 -2.74 0.60
N MET A 2 -17.38 -3.90 1.11
CA MET A 2 -17.43 -4.16 2.53
C MET A 2 -16.28 -3.43 3.26
N GLN A 3 -16.62 -2.68 4.30
CA GLN A 3 -15.66 -1.96 5.11
C GLN A 3 -15.93 -2.21 6.60
N ASP A 4 -14.88 -2.12 7.40
CA ASP A 4 -14.93 -2.29 8.84
C ASP A 4 -14.89 -0.91 9.50
N PRO A 5 -15.92 -0.50 10.26
CA PRO A 5 -15.94 0.82 10.89
C PRO A 5 -14.87 1.01 11.96
N ASN A 6 -14.24 -0.06 12.43
CA ASN A 6 -13.16 0.00 13.41
C ASN A 6 -11.77 -0.02 12.76
N CYS A 7 -11.68 -0.17 11.44
CA CYS A 7 -10.42 -0.24 10.74
C CYS A 7 -9.89 1.16 10.43
N LEU A 8 -8.65 1.42 10.82
CA LEU A 8 -7.99 2.70 10.56
C LEU A 8 -7.99 3.03 9.06
N PHE A 9 -7.62 2.07 8.21
CA PHE A 9 -7.53 2.32 6.76
C PHE A 9 -8.91 2.48 6.13
N CYS A 10 -9.91 1.75 6.61
CA CYS A 10 -11.29 1.98 6.15
C CYS A 10 -11.75 3.39 6.47
N LYS A 11 -11.36 3.92 7.64
CA LYS A 11 -11.68 5.29 8.03
C LYS A 11 -10.97 6.31 7.15
N ILE A 12 -9.73 6.04 6.77
CA ILE A 12 -8.98 6.89 5.84
C ILE A 12 -9.65 6.91 4.47
N ILE A 13 -10.01 5.72 3.96
CA ILE A 13 -10.69 5.58 2.67
C ILE A 13 -12.02 6.35 2.67
N ALA A 14 -12.74 6.30 3.78
CA ALA A 14 -14.02 6.98 3.93
C ALA A 14 -13.88 8.50 4.15
N GLY A 15 -12.67 9.01 4.29
CA GLY A 15 -12.43 10.42 4.52
C GLY A 15 -12.62 10.87 5.96
N LYS A 16 -12.80 9.94 6.89
CA LYS A 16 -13.00 10.25 8.31
C LYS A 16 -11.72 10.60 9.03
N ILE A 17 -10.59 10.10 8.52
CA ILE A 17 -9.25 10.40 9.03
C ILE A 17 -8.47 10.96 7.86
N PRO A 18 -7.79 12.11 8.01
CA PRO A 18 -7.05 12.72 6.92
C PRO A 18 -5.83 11.90 6.52
N SER A 19 -5.47 11.97 5.24
CA SER A 19 -4.28 11.33 4.70
C SER A 19 -3.76 12.18 3.55
N LYS A 20 -2.48 11.97 3.20
CA LYS A 20 -1.92 12.58 2.00
C LYS A 20 -2.08 11.59 0.85
N LYS A 21 -3.15 11.77 0.10
CA LYS A 21 -3.51 10.86 -0.97
C LYS A 21 -2.49 10.89 -2.12
N VAL A 22 -2.13 9.69 -2.60
CA VAL A 22 -1.30 9.48 -3.79
C VAL A 22 -2.18 9.16 -4.99
N PHE A 23 -3.20 8.33 -4.79
CA PHE A 23 -4.05 7.86 -5.88
C PHE A 23 -5.34 7.27 -5.30
N GLU A 24 -6.39 7.35 -6.11
CA GLU A 24 -7.66 6.69 -5.76
C GLU A 24 -8.42 6.35 -7.02
N ASP A 25 -8.95 5.12 -7.07
CA ASP A 25 -9.94 4.73 -8.06
C ASP A 25 -11.06 3.96 -7.37
N GLU A 26 -11.89 3.25 -8.13
CA GLU A 26 -13.02 2.51 -7.57
C GLU A 26 -12.60 1.45 -6.56
N HIS A 27 -11.43 0.84 -6.76
CA HIS A 27 -11.01 -0.34 -5.99
C HIS A 27 -9.78 -0.14 -5.13
N VAL A 28 -8.98 0.87 -5.40
CA VAL A 28 -7.67 1.06 -4.77
C VAL A 28 -7.55 2.48 -4.21
N TYR A 29 -6.94 2.57 -3.04
CA TYR A 29 -6.56 3.84 -2.43
C TYR A 29 -5.08 3.80 -2.10
N ALA A 30 -4.37 4.87 -2.36
CA ALA A 30 -2.94 4.96 -2.03
C ALA A 30 -2.65 6.28 -1.33
N PHE A 31 -1.79 6.25 -0.31
CA PHE A 31 -1.47 7.43 0.50
C PHE A 31 -0.08 7.32 1.10
N HIS A 32 0.52 8.47 1.42
CA HIS A 32 1.86 8.50 2.00
C HIS A 32 1.85 7.94 3.42
N ASP A 33 2.89 7.16 3.75
CA ASP A 33 3.11 6.72 5.13
C ASP A 33 3.51 7.92 5.98
N ILE A 34 2.90 8.07 7.16
CA ILE A 34 3.19 9.18 8.06
C ILE A 34 4.54 9.03 8.78
N ALA A 35 5.09 7.81 8.77
CA ALA A 35 6.38 7.49 9.39
C ALA A 35 7.25 6.75 8.37
N PRO A 36 7.72 7.43 7.32
CA PRO A 36 8.38 6.77 6.21
C PRO A 36 9.70 6.10 6.61
N TRP A 37 9.94 4.92 6.04
CA TRP A 37 11.19 4.16 6.23
C TRP A 37 12.22 4.48 5.15
N ALA A 38 11.81 5.12 4.09
CA ALA A 38 12.62 5.44 2.92
C ALA A 38 12.26 6.85 2.44
N PRO A 39 13.09 7.48 1.60
CA PRO A 39 12.79 8.82 1.07
C PRO A 39 11.42 8.89 0.38
N ILE A 40 11.02 7.78 -0.28
CA ILE A 40 9.69 7.65 -0.87
C ILE A 40 9.06 6.44 -0.21
N HIS A 41 7.89 6.62 0.41
CA HIS A 41 7.20 5.53 1.09
C HIS A 41 5.71 5.81 1.09
N PHE A 42 4.96 5.05 0.31
CA PHE A 42 3.50 5.15 0.31
C PHE A 42 2.89 3.75 0.41
N LEU A 43 1.62 3.72 0.78
CA LEU A 43 0.87 2.48 0.97
C LEU A 43 -0.17 2.37 -0.13
N MET A 44 -0.38 1.16 -0.63
CA MET A 44 -1.46 0.86 -1.56
C MET A 44 -2.39 -0.14 -0.90
N VAL A 45 -3.66 0.19 -0.83
CA VAL A 45 -4.64 -0.65 -0.15
C VAL A 45 -5.85 -0.90 -1.04
N PRO A 46 -6.43 -2.11 -0.99
CA PRO A 46 -7.74 -2.31 -1.61
C PRO A 46 -8.79 -1.59 -0.76
N LYS A 47 -9.80 -1.01 -1.40
CA LYS A 47 -10.91 -0.40 -0.67
C LYS A 47 -11.74 -1.45 0.06
N LEU A 48 -11.86 -2.64 -0.54
CA LEU A 48 -12.47 -3.79 0.12
C LEU A 48 -11.65 -4.16 1.35
N HIS A 49 -12.30 -4.26 2.50
CA HIS A 49 -11.59 -4.65 3.72
C HIS A 49 -11.24 -6.13 3.68
N ILE A 50 -9.96 -6.41 3.47
CA ILE A 50 -9.37 -7.75 3.53
C ILE A 50 -8.28 -7.65 4.59
N PRO A 51 -8.30 -8.48 5.65
CA PRO A 51 -7.35 -8.30 6.75
C PRO A 51 -5.89 -8.49 6.36
N SER A 52 -5.58 -9.47 5.50
CA SER A 52 -4.20 -9.77 5.15
C SER A 52 -4.13 -10.62 3.88
N MET A 53 -2.92 -10.93 3.44
CA MET A 53 -2.73 -11.89 2.33
C MET A 53 -3.27 -13.28 2.65
N ALA A 54 -3.36 -13.63 3.93
CA ALA A 54 -3.86 -14.93 4.34
C ALA A 54 -5.31 -15.15 3.92
N GLN A 55 -6.09 -14.08 3.72
CA GLN A 55 -7.49 -14.15 3.28
C GLN A 55 -7.66 -13.99 1.78
N ILE A 56 -6.58 -13.77 1.03
CA ILE A 56 -6.64 -13.67 -0.43
C ILE A 56 -6.89 -15.05 -1.03
N THR A 57 -7.78 -15.11 -2.02
CA THR A 57 -8.07 -16.31 -2.79
C THR A 57 -7.94 -15.97 -4.27
N LEU A 58 -8.09 -17.00 -5.13
CA LEU A 58 -8.05 -16.79 -6.57
C LEU A 58 -9.17 -15.86 -7.06
N GLU A 59 -10.25 -15.72 -6.30
CA GLU A 59 -11.33 -14.78 -6.63
C GLU A 59 -10.86 -13.34 -6.55
N HIS A 60 -9.79 -13.05 -5.84
CA HIS A 60 -9.21 -11.71 -5.73
C HIS A 60 -8.16 -11.42 -6.81
N SER A 61 -7.99 -12.31 -7.79
CA SER A 61 -6.92 -12.17 -8.81
C SER A 61 -7.00 -10.86 -9.58
N ALA A 62 -8.20 -10.47 -10.00
CA ALA A 62 -8.37 -9.21 -10.74
C ALA A 62 -8.02 -8.01 -9.88
N LEU A 63 -8.45 -8.01 -8.61
CA LEU A 63 -8.16 -6.93 -7.68
C LEU A 63 -6.65 -6.82 -7.40
N MET A 64 -5.99 -7.95 -7.13
CA MET A 64 -4.56 -7.95 -6.85
C MET A 64 -3.75 -7.56 -8.08
N GLY A 65 -4.13 -8.06 -9.26
CA GLY A 65 -3.48 -7.68 -10.51
C GLY A 65 -3.62 -6.20 -10.79
N HIS A 66 -4.79 -5.64 -10.58
CA HIS A 66 -5.04 -4.21 -10.78
C HIS A 66 -4.20 -3.37 -9.82
N LEU A 67 -4.22 -3.70 -8.53
CA LEU A 67 -3.45 -2.98 -7.52
C LEU A 67 -1.96 -3.00 -7.84
N LEU A 68 -1.42 -4.19 -8.09
CA LEU A 68 0.03 -4.34 -8.35
C LEU A 68 0.44 -3.70 -9.67
N ALA A 69 -0.43 -3.71 -10.68
CA ALA A 69 -0.13 -3.07 -11.97
C ALA A 69 -0.07 -1.54 -11.86
N LEU A 70 -0.76 -0.95 -10.87
CA LEU A 70 -0.67 0.48 -10.62
C LEU A 70 0.66 0.90 -9.99
N ALA A 71 1.33 -0.02 -9.28
CA ALA A 71 2.52 0.32 -8.50
C ALA A 71 3.65 0.96 -9.31
N PRO A 72 4.02 0.45 -10.49
CA PRO A 72 5.09 1.08 -11.28
C PRO A 72 4.79 2.53 -11.64
N LYS A 73 3.58 2.80 -12.08
CA LYS A 73 3.16 4.16 -12.44
C LYS A 73 3.24 5.09 -11.24
N LEU A 74 2.67 4.67 -10.12
CA LEU A 74 2.64 5.49 -8.91
C LEU A 74 4.05 5.71 -8.35
N ALA A 75 4.91 4.69 -8.39
CA ALA A 75 6.27 4.81 -7.93
C ALA A 75 7.04 5.89 -8.71
N LEU A 76 6.92 5.89 -10.03
CA LEU A 76 7.57 6.91 -10.86
C LEU A 76 7.00 8.30 -10.59
N GLU A 77 5.68 8.42 -10.47
CA GLU A 77 5.02 9.69 -10.19
C GLU A 77 5.47 10.27 -8.84
N GLN A 78 5.77 9.40 -7.86
CA GLN A 78 6.21 9.83 -6.55
C GLN A 78 7.71 10.07 -6.47
N GLY A 79 8.45 9.87 -7.55
CA GLY A 79 9.85 10.24 -7.62
C GLY A 79 10.85 9.10 -7.61
N CYS A 80 10.40 7.85 -7.64
CA CYS A 80 11.32 6.72 -7.80
C CYS A 80 11.98 6.79 -9.17
N ARG A 81 13.30 6.63 -9.23
CA ARG A 81 14.01 6.66 -10.50
C ARG A 81 13.74 5.37 -11.26
N PRO A 82 13.81 5.43 -12.62
CA PRO A 82 13.54 4.25 -13.44
C PRO A 82 14.51 3.10 -13.20
N TYR A 83 14.01 1.88 -13.43
CA TYR A 83 14.84 0.68 -13.52
C TYR A 83 15.86 0.82 -14.66
N PRO A 84 17.10 0.29 -14.54
CA PRO A 84 17.58 -0.52 -13.40
C PRO A 84 18.31 0.27 -12.32
N GLU A 85 18.76 1.50 -12.56
CA GLU A 85 19.56 2.27 -11.60
C GLU A 85 18.74 2.73 -10.40
N GLY A 86 17.49 3.09 -10.66
CA GLY A 86 16.52 3.41 -9.61
C GLY A 86 15.76 2.16 -9.19
N GLY A 87 14.45 2.31 -9.06
CA GLY A 87 13.57 1.21 -8.69
C GLY A 87 12.92 1.42 -7.33
N TYR A 88 12.27 0.37 -6.84
CA TYR A 88 11.53 0.44 -5.59
C TYR A 88 11.33 -0.98 -5.05
N ARG A 89 10.93 -1.05 -3.78
CA ARG A 89 10.60 -2.31 -3.14
C ARG A 89 9.13 -2.32 -2.78
N ILE A 90 8.44 -3.44 -3.02
CA ILE A 90 7.07 -3.65 -2.59
C ILE A 90 7.08 -4.72 -1.49
N VAL A 91 6.45 -4.42 -0.35
CA VAL A 91 6.39 -5.33 0.79
C VAL A 91 4.98 -5.36 1.34
N THR A 92 4.47 -6.55 1.67
CA THR A 92 3.28 -6.70 2.48
C THR A 92 3.59 -7.65 3.62
N ASN A 93 3.05 -7.36 4.81
CA ASN A 93 3.29 -8.14 6.02
C ASN A 93 2.03 -8.88 6.40
N THR A 94 2.16 -10.15 6.76
CA THR A 94 1.02 -11.02 7.10
C THR A 94 1.21 -11.61 8.48
N GLY A 95 0.25 -11.35 9.37
CA GLY A 95 0.25 -11.91 10.71
C GLY A 95 1.35 -11.35 11.60
N SER A 96 1.38 -11.80 12.86
CA SER A 96 2.34 -11.28 13.84
C SER A 96 3.78 -11.61 13.50
N GLU A 97 4.04 -12.81 12.99
CA GLU A 97 5.39 -13.19 12.60
C GLU A 97 5.88 -12.47 11.35
N GLY A 98 4.96 -11.97 10.53
CA GLY A 98 5.29 -11.12 9.38
C GLY A 98 5.41 -9.65 9.73
N GLY A 99 5.13 -9.28 11.00
CA GLY A 99 5.22 -7.90 11.45
C GLY A 99 4.02 -7.04 11.09
N GLN A 100 2.86 -7.65 10.84
CA GLN A 100 1.67 -6.90 10.50
C GLN A 100 1.13 -6.14 11.71
N GLU A 101 0.99 -4.81 11.56
CA GLU A 101 0.48 -3.96 12.62
C GLU A 101 -0.98 -3.55 12.41
N ILE A 102 -1.36 -3.28 11.16
CA ILE A 102 -2.72 -2.87 10.80
C ILE A 102 -3.39 -4.01 10.03
N HIS A 103 -4.55 -4.45 10.50
CA HIS A 103 -5.26 -5.59 9.90
C HIS A 103 -6.21 -5.15 8.78
N HIS A 104 -5.63 -4.55 7.78
CA HIS A 104 -6.20 -4.25 6.48
C HIS A 104 -5.05 -4.39 5.50
N LEU A 105 -5.21 -5.28 4.54
CA LEU A 105 -4.16 -5.58 3.56
C LEU A 105 -3.58 -4.29 2.97
N HIS A 106 -2.27 -4.17 3.03
CA HIS A 106 -1.59 -3.01 2.45
C HIS A 106 -0.22 -3.41 1.95
N PHE A 107 0.20 -2.73 0.90
CA PHE A 107 1.49 -2.94 0.26
C PHE A 107 2.30 -1.65 0.44
N HIS A 108 3.45 -1.78 1.10
CA HIS A 108 4.42 -0.69 1.19
C HIS A 108 5.15 -0.58 -0.13
N VAL A 109 5.22 0.61 -0.69
CA VAL A 109 6.06 0.90 -1.84
C VAL A 109 7.12 1.89 -1.36
N MET A 110 8.38 1.47 -1.42
CA MET A 110 9.50 2.24 -0.87
C MET A 110 10.57 2.42 -1.92
N GLY A 111 11.08 3.63 -2.03
CA GLY A 111 12.13 3.95 -3.01
C GLY A 111 12.97 5.12 -2.58
N GLY A 112 13.88 5.51 -3.47
CA GLY A 112 14.80 6.60 -3.23
C GLY A 112 16.18 6.11 -2.83
N PRO A 113 17.15 7.05 -2.72
CA PRO A 113 18.54 6.67 -2.44
C PRO A 113 18.71 5.93 -1.12
N ARG A 114 19.58 4.94 -1.15
CA ARG A 114 19.99 4.19 0.05
C ARG A 114 21.04 4.98 0.84
N PRO A 115 21.19 4.75 2.14
CA PRO A 115 20.46 3.79 2.98
C PRO A 115 19.08 4.30 3.41
N TRP A 116 18.19 3.36 3.73
CA TRP A 116 16.87 3.68 4.27
C TRP A 116 16.88 3.51 5.78
N LEU A 117 15.88 4.11 6.46
CA LEU A 117 15.73 3.95 7.92
C LEU A 117 15.50 2.50 8.30
N ARG A 118 14.69 1.77 7.50
CA ARG A 118 14.35 0.36 7.75
C ARG A 118 14.22 -0.37 6.43
N GLY A 119 14.38 -1.67 6.51
CA GLY A 119 14.21 -2.55 5.38
C GLY A 119 15.38 -2.55 4.44
#